data_5d28efdf816fe26d6caf7ba14e51bfa4
#
_entry.id   5d28efdf816fe26d6caf7ba14e51bfa4
#
_cell.length_a   1.000
_cell.length_b   1.000
_cell.length_c   1.000
_cell.angle_alpha   90.00
_cell.angle_beta   90.00
_cell.angle_gamma   90.00
#
_symmetry.space_group_name_H-M   'P 1'
#
loop_
_entity.id
_entity.type
_entity.pdbx_description
1 polymer ?
#
loop_
_entity_poly.entity_id
_entity_poly.type
_entity_poly.pdbx_seq_one_letter_code
_entity_poly.pdbx_strand_id
1 'polypeptide(L)'
;MRFYDRREIKDAIAYLKVLVNSSDNVSLLRIINVPRRGIGKTTIQKLNELSNRLNIPLWEVLNDKQSLEETIGRSSKGINKFTEVMNDLMCYLENSGPAQLLQLILEKSGYLSDLLSSGTEESEDRRNNLQELINAATQYEEETESGDVEGFLSTAALTTDNDTKKNNPNSVTLMTLHNSKGLEFQNVFITGLEQGLFPSHRSIDTPSLLEEERRLCYVGITRAKERVFLSHARERRLWGGMREATIPSIFLSEIPEDLMDGELPQTGGASIRRDWHLDRLTRVDRNNPNEFVNKPINAVRKLYSGPSKGKSWIVGDKLIHSKFGKGEIIHIFGSGEKISLAVKFGDKGSKILDPRLAPIRYVS
;
A
#
# COMPACT_ATOMS: atom_id res chain seq x y z
N MET A 1 -16.59 2.08 -8.30
CA MET A 1 -15.22 1.64 -8.62
C MET A 1 -14.84 0.60 -7.58
N ARG A 2 -14.30 -0.55 -7.98
CA ARG A 2 -13.95 -1.60 -7.03
C ARG A 2 -12.82 -1.14 -6.12
N PHE A 3 -12.74 -1.65 -4.89
CA PHE A 3 -11.76 -1.21 -3.90
C PHE A 3 -10.31 -1.36 -4.41
N TYR A 4 -9.95 -2.55 -4.87
CA TYR A 4 -8.60 -2.82 -5.41
C TYR A 4 -8.32 -2.16 -6.77
N ASP A 5 -9.32 -1.58 -7.44
CA ASP A 5 -9.16 -0.84 -8.68
C ASP A 5 -8.83 0.64 -8.45
N ARG A 6 -8.98 1.13 -7.23
CA ARG A 6 -8.65 2.51 -6.87
C ARG A 6 -7.17 2.77 -7.06
N ARG A 7 -6.85 3.98 -7.52
CA ARG A 7 -5.49 4.35 -7.89
C ARG A 7 -4.49 4.17 -6.74
N GLU A 8 -4.82 4.73 -5.58
CA GLU A 8 -4.00 4.70 -4.37
C GLU A 8 -3.77 3.28 -3.85
N ILE A 9 -4.77 2.41 -3.97
CA ILE A 9 -4.66 0.99 -3.59
C ILE A 9 -3.72 0.26 -4.54
N LYS A 10 -3.87 0.47 -5.85
CA LYS A 10 -2.96 -0.10 -6.86
C LYS A 10 -1.53 0.40 -6.68
N ASP A 11 -1.34 1.65 -6.26
CA ASP A 11 -0.02 2.21 -5.99
C ASP A 11 0.61 1.53 -4.76
N ALA A 12 -0.11 1.41 -3.65
CA ALA A 12 0.37 0.73 -2.43
C ALA A 12 0.67 -0.76 -2.66
N ILE A 13 -0.20 -1.48 -3.37
CA ILE A 13 0.02 -2.88 -3.76
C ILE A 13 1.25 -3.01 -4.68
N ALA A 14 1.46 -2.06 -5.61
CA ALA A 14 2.63 -2.09 -6.48
C ALA A 14 3.94 -1.89 -5.70
N TYR A 15 3.95 -1.07 -4.65
CA TYR A 15 5.09 -0.99 -3.72
C TYR A 15 5.39 -2.33 -3.07
N LEU A 16 4.38 -3.00 -2.49
CA LEU A 16 4.56 -4.34 -1.89
C LEU A 16 5.08 -5.35 -2.92
N LYS A 17 4.54 -5.36 -4.14
CA LYS A 17 4.98 -6.26 -5.22
C LYS A 17 6.46 -6.06 -5.57
N VAL A 18 6.93 -4.82 -5.64
CA VAL A 18 8.34 -4.53 -5.93
C VAL A 18 9.25 -4.94 -4.78
N LEU A 19 8.80 -4.82 -3.52
CA LEU A 19 9.56 -5.31 -2.35
C LEU A 19 9.74 -6.83 -2.40
N VAL A 20 8.69 -7.58 -2.76
CA VAL A 20 8.74 -9.04 -2.89
C VAL A 20 9.50 -9.45 -4.15
N ASN A 21 9.26 -8.77 -5.26
CA ASN A 21 9.87 -9.08 -6.55
C ASN A 21 10.34 -7.79 -7.26
N SER A 22 11.60 -7.45 -7.06
CA SER A 22 12.22 -6.27 -7.68
C SER A 22 12.32 -6.36 -9.22
N SER A 23 12.06 -7.52 -9.81
CA SER A 23 12.02 -7.72 -11.27
C SER A 23 10.65 -7.43 -11.89
N ASP A 24 9.63 -7.11 -11.08
CA ASP A 24 8.31 -6.65 -11.58
C ASP A 24 8.40 -5.23 -12.12
N ASN A 25 8.81 -5.12 -13.38
CA ASN A 25 8.96 -3.84 -14.07
C ASN A 25 7.63 -3.06 -14.19
N VAL A 26 6.48 -3.76 -14.25
CA VAL A 26 5.16 -3.11 -14.35
C VAL A 26 4.85 -2.35 -13.07
N SER A 27 4.98 -3.01 -11.93
CA SER A 27 4.80 -2.39 -10.61
C SER A 27 5.85 -1.32 -10.34
N LEU A 28 7.11 -1.57 -10.71
CA LEU A 28 8.21 -0.63 -10.54
C LEU A 28 7.97 0.68 -11.31
N LEU A 29 7.59 0.60 -12.58
CA LEU A 29 7.30 1.76 -13.42
C LEU A 29 6.06 2.52 -12.94
N ARG A 30 5.12 1.85 -12.29
CA ARG A 30 3.96 2.47 -11.69
C ARG A 30 4.35 3.39 -10.53
N ILE A 31 5.25 2.95 -9.65
CA ILE A 31 5.56 3.65 -8.39
C ILE A 31 6.77 4.57 -8.44
N ILE A 32 7.65 4.45 -9.43
CA ILE A 32 8.93 5.17 -9.51
C ILE A 32 8.78 6.70 -9.36
N ASN A 33 7.65 7.24 -9.85
CA ASN A 33 7.32 8.67 -9.76
C ASN A 33 6.03 8.94 -8.99
N VAL A 34 5.67 8.08 -8.05
CA VAL A 34 4.50 8.20 -7.17
C VAL A 34 4.95 8.01 -5.71
N PRO A 35 4.90 9.06 -4.88
CA PRO A 35 4.60 10.47 -5.19
C PRO A 35 5.60 11.11 -6.19
N ARG A 36 5.31 12.29 -6.66
CA ARG A 36 6.12 12.96 -7.70
C ARG A 36 7.55 13.19 -7.24
N ARG A 37 8.53 12.67 -8.02
CA ARG A 37 9.98 12.79 -7.76
C ARG A 37 10.75 13.49 -8.87
N GLY A 38 10.02 14.14 -9.82
CA GLY A 38 10.63 14.80 -10.98
C GLY A 38 11.17 13.84 -12.05
N ILE A 39 10.74 12.57 -12.02
CA ILE A 39 11.15 11.56 -13.00
C ILE A 39 10.23 11.64 -14.21
N GLY A 40 10.74 12.15 -15.33
CA GLY A 40 9.99 12.33 -16.56
C GLY A 40 9.89 11.07 -17.41
N LYS A 41 8.93 11.05 -18.34
CA LYS A 41 8.73 9.93 -19.28
C LYS A 41 9.98 9.63 -20.11
N THR A 42 10.69 10.65 -20.56
CA THR A 42 11.93 10.49 -21.34
C THR A 42 13.05 9.83 -20.54
N THR A 43 13.15 10.13 -19.25
CA THR A 43 14.10 9.48 -18.34
C THR A 43 13.79 7.99 -18.20
N ILE A 44 12.52 7.65 -17.96
CA ILE A 44 12.06 6.26 -17.83
C ILE A 44 12.32 5.51 -19.14
N GLN A 45 12.04 6.12 -20.28
CA GLN A 45 12.26 5.50 -21.59
C GLN A 45 13.74 5.14 -21.82
N LYS A 46 14.67 6.07 -21.55
CA LYS A 46 16.11 5.81 -21.70
C LYS A 46 16.59 4.66 -20.80
N LEU A 47 16.09 4.59 -19.58
CA LEU A 47 16.45 3.52 -18.62
C LEU A 47 15.88 2.17 -19.05
N ASN A 48 14.65 2.14 -19.59
CA ASN A 48 14.07 0.92 -20.16
C ASN A 48 14.84 0.45 -21.41
N GLU A 49 15.21 1.38 -22.29
CA GLU A 49 16.02 1.07 -23.48
C GLU A 49 17.38 0.48 -23.07
N LEU A 50 18.03 1.02 -22.03
CA LEU A 50 19.28 0.48 -21.50
C LEU A 50 19.07 -0.91 -20.90
N SER A 51 18.06 -1.08 -20.04
CA SER A 51 17.68 -2.35 -19.44
C SER A 51 17.47 -3.44 -20.49
N ASN A 52 16.69 -3.13 -21.53
CA ASN A 52 16.40 -4.06 -22.63
C ASN A 52 17.64 -4.36 -23.48
N ARG A 53 18.43 -3.35 -23.84
CA ARG A 53 19.64 -3.52 -24.65
C ARG A 53 20.68 -4.43 -24.00
N LEU A 54 20.85 -4.29 -22.67
CA LEU A 54 21.82 -5.09 -21.93
C LEU A 54 21.22 -6.37 -21.33
N ASN A 55 19.89 -6.55 -21.48
CA ASN A 55 19.13 -7.63 -20.84
C ASN A 55 19.40 -7.71 -19.32
N ILE A 56 19.38 -6.55 -18.66
CA ILE A 56 19.56 -6.38 -17.22
C ILE A 56 18.22 -5.95 -16.63
N PRO A 57 17.76 -6.51 -15.47
CA PRO A 57 16.57 -6.04 -14.80
C PRO A 57 16.62 -4.51 -14.55
N LEU A 58 15.51 -3.81 -14.79
CA LEU A 58 15.45 -2.36 -14.62
C LEU A 58 15.88 -1.94 -13.21
N TRP A 59 15.50 -2.70 -12.19
CA TRP A 59 15.89 -2.46 -10.80
C TRP A 59 17.40 -2.39 -10.60
N GLU A 60 18.16 -3.27 -11.24
CA GLU A 60 19.63 -3.26 -11.18
C GLU A 60 20.22 -1.99 -11.80
N VAL A 61 19.63 -1.54 -12.92
CA VAL A 61 20.04 -0.27 -13.57
C VAL A 61 19.74 0.93 -12.66
N LEU A 62 18.59 0.93 -11.96
CA LEU A 62 18.20 2.01 -11.05
C LEU A 62 19.07 2.09 -9.79
N ASN A 63 19.64 0.97 -9.34
CA ASN A 63 20.50 0.92 -8.17
C ASN A 63 21.98 1.20 -8.46
N ASP A 64 22.37 1.25 -9.72
CA ASP A 64 23.75 1.51 -10.09
C ASP A 64 23.99 3.00 -10.43
N LYS A 65 24.81 3.67 -9.62
CA LYS A 65 25.07 5.10 -9.78
C LYS A 65 25.77 5.42 -11.10
N GLN A 66 26.70 4.57 -11.54
CA GLN A 66 27.47 4.78 -12.76
C GLN A 66 26.57 4.67 -14.00
N SER A 67 25.71 3.66 -14.05
CA SER A 67 24.74 3.51 -15.13
C SER A 67 23.75 4.67 -15.20
N LEU A 68 23.29 5.18 -14.05
CA LEU A 68 22.42 6.35 -13.99
C LEU A 68 23.13 7.63 -14.45
N GLU A 69 24.36 7.89 -13.99
CA GLU A 69 25.14 9.06 -14.37
C GLU A 69 25.44 9.07 -15.87
N GLU A 70 25.79 7.92 -16.44
CA GLU A 70 26.08 7.77 -17.88
C GLU A 70 24.81 7.93 -18.75
N THR A 71 23.67 7.36 -18.29
CA THR A 71 22.44 7.32 -19.10
C THR A 71 21.62 8.60 -19.03
N ILE A 72 21.51 9.19 -17.84
CA ILE A 72 20.58 10.30 -17.57
C ILE A 72 21.23 11.51 -16.87
N GLY A 73 22.48 11.39 -16.45
CA GLY A 73 23.25 12.45 -15.83
C GLY A 73 22.58 13.06 -14.60
N ARG A 74 22.43 14.38 -14.56
CA ARG A 74 21.87 15.11 -13.41
C ARG A 74 20.43 14.76 -13.06
N SER A 75 19.69 14.08 -13.97
CA SER A 75 18.31 13.63 -13.72
C SER A 75 18.22 12.41 -12.79
N SER A 76 19.35 11.88 -12.32
CA SER A 76 19.42 10.72 -11.42
C SER A 76 18.92 10.99 -9.99
N LYS A 77 18.89 12.26 -9.54
CA LYS A 77 18.56 12.63 -8.14
C LYS A 77 17.23 12.05 -7.64
N GLY A 78 16.18 12.14 -8.45
CA GLY A 78 14.86 11.59 -8.10
C GLY A 78 14.86 10.06 -8.00
N ILE A 79 15.63 9.39 -8.86
CA ILE A 79 15.79 7.94 -8.88
C ILE A 79 16.60 7.49 -7.66
N ASN A 80 17.70 8.14 -7.35
CA ASN A 80 18.51 7.82 -6.18
C ASN A 80 17.67 7.90 -4.89
N LYS A 81 16.86 8.96 -4.74
CA LYS A 81 15.94 9.07 -3.60
C LYS A 81 14.93 7.93 -3.56
N PHE A 82 14.39 7.51 -4.70
CA PHE A 82 13.47 6.38 -4.78
C PHE A 82 14.14 5.06 -4.40
N THR A 83 15.32 4.77 -4.96
CA THR A 83 16.05 3.52 -4.66
C THR A 83 16.55 3.46 -3.23
N GLU A 84 16.95 4.59 -2.62
CA GLU A 84 17.31 4.67 -1.20
C GLU A 84 16.11 4.26 -0.32
N VAL A 85 14.92 4.80 -0.58
CA VAL A 85 13.69 4.44 0.15
C VAL A 85 13.34 2.97 -0.03
N MET A 86 13.40 2.45 -1.27
CA MET A 86 13.07 1.05 -1.54
C MET A 86 14.05 0.08 -0.90
N ASN A 87 15.36 0.39 -0.94
CA ASN A 87 16.39 -0.42 -0.29
C ASN A 87 16.23 -0.42 1.24
N ASP A 88 15.84 0.70 1.83
CA ASP A 88 15.53 0.79 3.25
C ASP A 88 14.28 -0.07 3.59
N LEU A 89 13.22 0.03 2.79
CA LEU A 89 12.01 -0.80 2.97
C LEU A 89 12.28 -2.31 2.82
N MET A 90 13.15 -2.72 1.91
CA MET A 90 13.54 -4.12 1.73
C MET A 90 14.18 -4.73 2.98
N CYS A 91 14.82 -3.95 3.84
CA CYS A 91 15.38 -4.43 5.10
C CYS A 91 14.30 -4.87 6.11
N TYR A 92 13.07 -4.41 5.95
CA TYR A 92 11.96 -4.78 6.83
C TYR A 92 11.16 -5.99 6.33
N LEU A 93 11.36 -6.42 5.08
CA LEU A 93 10.53 -7.46 4.44
C LEU A 93 10.53 -8.80 5.19
N GLU A 94 11.68 -9.21 5.75
CA GLU A 94 11.80 -10.49 6.46
C GLU A 94 11.20 -10.49 7.87
N ASN A 95 11.03 -9.31 8.47
CA ASN A 95 10.65 -9.17 9.89
C ASN A 95 9.32 -8.43 10.11
N SER A 96 8.62 -8.07 9.04
CA SER A 96 7.38 -7.30 9.12
C SER A 96 6.28 -7.94 8.29
N GLY A 97 5.08 -7.97 8.85
CA GLY A 97 3.88 -8.37 8.12
C GLY A 97 3.40 -7.31 7.12
N PRO A 98 2.40 -7.65 6.28
CA PRO A 98 1.90 -6.76 5.24
C PRO A 98 1.33 -5.45 5.77
N ALA A 99 0.66 -5.44 6.94
CA ALA A 99 0.10 -4.23 7.53
C ALA A 99 1.19 -3.23 7.94
N GLN A 100 2.23 -3.70 8.63
CA GLN A 100 3.35 -2.88 9.04
C GLN A 100 4.14 -2.37 7.84
N LEU A 101 4.38 -3.21 6.82
CA LEU A 101 5.06 -2.79 5.59
C LEU A 101 4.26 -1.73 4.82
N LEU A 102 2.93 -1.85 4.74
CA LEU A 102 2.08 -0.82 4.13
C LEU A 102 2.23 0.52 4.85
N GLN A 103 2.22 0.55 6.18
CA GLN A 103 2.44 1.78 6.95
C GLN A 103 3.80 2.39 6.65
N LEU A 104 4.88 1.59 6.70
CA LEU A 104 6.24 2.03 6.40
C LEU A 104 6.38 2.55 4.96
N ILE A 105 5.74 1.89 3.99
CA ILE A 105 5.70 2.34 2.59
C ILE A 105 5.08 3.73 2.49
N LEU A 106 3.91 3.94 3.08
CA LEU A 106 3.18 5.20 3.00
C LEU A 106 3.94 6.37 3.64
N GLU A 107 4.61 6.10 4.76
CA GLU A 107 5.41 7.09 5.48
C GLU A 107 6.73 7.39 4.75
N LYS A 108 7.58 6.36 4.53
CA LYS A 108 8.94 6.53 4.00
C LYS A 108 8.96 6.95 2.53
N SER A 109 7.99 6.51 1.72
CA SER A 109 7.89 6.95 0.33
C SER A 109 7.51 8.43 0.19
N GLY A 110 6.93 9.03 1.24
CA GLY A 110 6.34 10.37 1.23
C GLY A 110 4.92 10.41 0.66
N TYR A 111 4.29 9.24 0.42
CA TYR A 111 2.94 9.15 -0.17
C TYR A 111 1.89 9.82 0.74
N LEU A 112 1.94 9.51 2.04
CA LEU A 112 1.03 10.11 3.02
C LEU A 112 1.23 11.62 3.14
N SER A 113 2.49 12.09 3.11
CA SER A 113 2.82 13.52 3.15
C SER A 113 2.30 14.27 1.92
N ASP A 114 2.36 13.65 0.73
CA ASP A 114 1.85 14.22 -0.53
C ASP A 114 0.31 14.39 -0.47
N LEU A 115 -0.40 13.37 0.04
CA LEU A 115 -1.85 13.44 0.25
C LEU A 115 -2.26 14.50 1.28
N LEU A 116 -1.52 14.60 2.39
CA LEU A 116 -1.79 15.61 3.43
C LEU A 116 -1.57 17.03 2.91
N SER A 117 -0.53 17.25 2.09
CA SER A 117 -0.21 18.57 1.56
C SER A 117 -1.21 19.08 0.53
N SER A 118 -1.96 18.20 -0.12
CA SER A 118 -2.97 18.58 -1.11
C SER A 118 -4.25 19.14 -0.48
N GLY A 119 -4.61 18.73 0.74
CA GLY A 119 -5.71 19.32 1.53
C GLY A 119 -7.10 19.25 0.90
N THR A 120 -7.30 18.42 -0.14
CA THR A 120 -8.57 18.26 -0.84
C THR A 120 -9.40 17.13 -0.24
N GLU A 121 -10.73 17.18 -0.39
CA GLU A 121 -11.64 16.10 0.00
C GLU A 121 -11.25 14.78 -0.68
N GLU A 122 -10.87 14.83 -1.95
CA GLU A 122 -10.38 13.66 -2.69
C GLU A 122 -9.12 13.04 -2.05
N SER A 123 -8.20 13.85 -1.54
CA SER A 123 -6.99 13.35 -0.85
C SER A 123 -7.32 12.71 0.49
N GLU A 124 -8.35 13.20 1.17
CA GLU A 124 -8.84 12.60 2.42
C GLU A 124 -9.51 11.25 2.14
N ASP A 125 -10.33 11.15 1.10
CA ASP A 125 -10.92 9.88 0.68
C ASP A 125 -9.85 8.85 0.30
N ARG A 126 -8.79 9.26 -0.39
CA ARG A 126 -7.65 8.38 -0.70
C ARG A 126 -6.91 7.91 0.55
N ARG A 127 -6.74 8.78 1.54
CA ARG A 127 -6.17 8.39 2.84
C ARG A 127 -7.03 7.34 3.53
N ASN A 128 -8.34 7.55 3.56
CA ASN A 128 -9.29 6.62 4.15
C ASN A 128 -9.21 5.25 3.44
N ASN A 129 -9.11 5.23 2.11
CA ASN A 129 -8.94 4.00 1.35
C ASN A 129 -7.62 3.27 1.68
N LEU A 130 -6.53 4.00 1.86
CA LEU A 130 -5.26 3.40 2.25
C LEU A 130 -5.30 2.83 3.68
N GLN A 131 -6.03 3.49 4.59
CA GLN A 131 -6.26 2.95 5.93
C GLN A 131 -7.09 1.66 5.89
N GLU A 132 -8.10 1.60 5.03
CA GLU A 132 -8.88 0.38 4.77
C GLU A 132 -7.99 -0.77 4.26
N LEU A 133 -7.01 -0.46 3.40
CA LEU A 133 -6.06 -1.48 2.93
C LEU A 133 -5.18 -2.00 4.08
N ILE A 134 -4.73 -1.12 4.98
CA ILE A 134 -3.97 -1.52 6.17
C ILE A 134 -4.84 -2.39 7.09
N ASN A 135 -6.11 -2.03 7.28
CA ASN A 135 -7.04 -2.82 8.08
C ASN A 135 -7.26 -4.23 7.48
N ALA A 136 -7.41 -4.30 6.15
CA ALA A 136 -7.52 -5.58 5.46
C ALA A 136 -6.25 -6.43 5.61
N ALA A 137 -5.07 -5.81 5.60
CA ALA A 137 -3.82 -6.50 5.85
C ALA A 137 -3.69 -6.98 7.30
N THR A 138 -4.11 -6.18 8.28
CA THR A 138 -4.15 -6.57 9.70
C THR A 138 -5.10 -7.76 9.91
N GLN A 139 -6.29 -7.72 9.30
CA GLN A 139 -7.24 -8.82 9.38
C GLN A 139 -6.65 -10.10 8.77
N TYR A 140 -5.97 -10.00 7.63
CA TYR A 140 -5.27 -11.12 7.01
C TYR A 140 -4.22 -11.74 7.96
N GLU A 141 -3.42 -10.90 8.65
CA GLU A 141 -2.43 -11.35 9.64
C GLU A 141 -3.09 -12.05 10.84
N GLU A 142 -4.25 -11.57 11.30
CA GLU A 142 -5.02 -12.19 12.39
C GLU A 142 -5.64 -13.54 12.00
N GLU A 143 -6.02 -13.72 10.74
CA GLU A 143 -6.69 -14.93 10.22
C GLU A 143 -5.71 -16.00 9.71
N THR A 144 -4.45 -15.64 9.46
CA THR A 144 -3.47 -16.51 8.81
C THR A 144 -2.26 -16.75 9.70
N GLU A 145 -1.91 -18.01 9.96
CA GLU A 145 -0.77 -18.36 10.83
C GLU A 145 0.59 -17.83 10.33
N SER A 146 0.80 -17.75 9.03
CA SER A 146 2.05 -17.26 8.44
C SER A 146 2.07 -15.76 8.19
N GLY A 147 0.90 -15.12 7.97
CA GLY A 147 0.73 -13.67 7.80
C GLY A 147 1.69 -12.98 6.83
N ASP A 148 2.24 -13.71 5.83
CA ASP A 148 3.28 -13.21 4.95
C ASP A 148 2.75 -12.27 3.84
N VAL A 149 3.64 -11.48 3.27
CA VAL A 149 3.31 -10.46 2.26
C VAL A 149 2.89 -11.10 0.94
N GLU A 150 3.48 -12.25 0.56
CA GLU A 150 3.15 -12.94 -0.69
C GLU A 150 1.74 -13.51 -0.65
N GLY A 151 1.34 -14.11 0.46
CA GLY A 151 -0.01 -14.60 0.69
C GLY A 151 -1.04 -13.47 0.69
N PHE A 152 -0.75 -12.34 1.33
CA PHE A 152 -1.61 -11.16 1.28
C PHE A 152 -1.82 -10.66 -0.16
N LEU A 153 -0.73 -10.54 -0.95
CA LEU A 153 -0.80 -10.14 -2.36
C LEU A 153 -1.62 -11.12 -3.20
N SER A 154 -1.50 -12.42 -2.93
CA SER A 154 -2.30 -13.46 -3.61
C SER A 154 -3.78 -13.34 -3.27
N THR A 155 -4.13 -13.11 -2.01
CA THR A 155 -5.51 -12.90 -1.56
C THR A 155 -6.11 -11.64 -2.18
N ALA A 156 -5.37 -10.54 -2.22
CA ALA A 156 -5.79 -9.29 -2.85
C ALA A 156 -6.05 -9.47 -4.37
N ALA A 157 -5.23 -10.26 -5.07
CA ALA A 157 -5.42 -10.59 -6.48
C ALA A 157 -6.68 -11.43 -6.71
N LEU A 158 -6.92 -12.47 -5.90
CA LEU A 158 -8.09 -13.34 -6.01
C LEU A 158 -9.40 -12.58 -5.73
N THR A 159 -9.39 -11.63 -4.79
CA THR A 159 -10.56 -10.80 -4.49
C THR A 159 -10.95 -9.95 -5.70
N THR A 160 -9.98 -9.46 -6.45
CA THR A 160 -10.22 -8.70 -7.69
C THR A 160 -10.87 -9.58 -8.78
N ASP A 161 -10.47 -10.83 -8.91
CA ASP A 161 -10.97 -11.76 -9.94
C ASP A 161 -12.36 -12.32 -9.59
N ASN A 162 -12.65 -12.60 -8.32
CA ASN A 162 -13.95 -13.12 -7.88
C ASN A 162 -15.09 -12.12 -8.11
N ASP A 163 -14.81 -10.82 -8.06
CA ASP A 163 -15.77 -9.78 -8.43
C ASP A 163 -16.18 -9.80 -9.92
N THR A 164 -15.46 -10.53 -10.79
CA THR A 164 -15.80 -10.68 -12.22
C THR A 164 -16.77 -11.81 -12.50
N LYS A 165 -17.00 -12.74 -11.56
CA LYS A 165 -17.95 -13.84 -11.73
C LYS A 165 -19.40 -13.32 -11.58
N LYS A 166 -19.95 -12.87 -12.69
CA LYS A 166 -21.36 -12.52 -12.83
C LYS A 166 -22.24 -13.73 -12.60
N ASN A 167 -23.28 -13.51 -11.76
CA ASN A 167 -24.51 -14.32 -11.65
C ASN A 167 -24.32 -15.78 -11.18
N ASN A 168 -23.94 -15.95 -9.92
CA ASN A 168 -24.35 -17.13 -9.20
C ASN A 168 -25.77 -16.86 -8.61
N PRO A 169 -26.85 -17.54 -9.04
CA PRO A 169 -28.21 -17.29 -8.55
C PRO A 169 -28.35 -17.58 -7.03
N ASN A 170 -27.41 -18.29 -6.44
CA ASN A 170 -27.36 -18.61 -5.02
C ASN A 170 -26.29 -17.77 -4.25
N SER A 171 -26.10 -16.53 -4.62
CA SER A 171 -25.17 -15.65 -3.92
C SER A 171 -25.86 -14.48 -3.23
N VAL A 172 -25.31 -14.03 -2.09
CA VAL A 172 -25.71 -12.78 -1.46
C VAL A 172 -24.98 -11.63 -2.16
N THR A 173 -25.74 -10.61 -2.57
CA THR A 173 -25.15 -9.43 -3.21
C THR A 173 -24.78 -8.38 -2.16
N LEU A 174 -23.52 -7.99 -2.10
CA LEU A 174 -23.03 -6.90 -1.26
C LEU A 174 -22.86 -5.65 -2.11
N MET A 175 -23.41 -4.52 -1.64
CA MET A 175 -23.32 -3.24 -2.33
C MET A 175 -23.45 -2.07 -1.35
N THR A 176 -23.09 -0.88 -1.81
CA THR A 176 -23.40 0.34 -1.07
C THR A 176 -24.87 0.74 -1.26
N LEU A 177 -25.41 1.52 -0.32
CA LEU A 177 -26.79 2.04 -0.45
C LEU A 177 -26.97 2.88 -1.72
N HIS A 178 -25.95 3.66 -2.13
CA HIS A 178 -26.00 4.41 -3.39
C HIS A 178 -26.14 3.53 -4.62
N ASN A 179 -25.47 2.39 -4.63
CA ASN A 179 -25.52 1.44 -5.76
C ASN A 179 -26.82 0.62 -5.78
N SER A 180 -27.62 0.67 -4.73
CA SER A 180 -28.91 -0.03 -4.67
C SER A 180 -30.03 0.70 -5.39
N LYS A 181 -29.81 1.95 -5.79
CA LYS A 181 -30.83 2.75 -6.50
C LYS A 181 -31.26 2.06 -7.80
N GLY A 182 -32.57 1.85 -7.94
CA GLY A 182 -33.16 1.15 -9.11
C GLY A 182 -33.14 -0.37 -9.07
N LEU A 183 -32.53 -0.96 -8.03
CA LEU A 183 -32.58 -2.41 -7.78
C LEU A 183 -33.64 -2.74 -6.74
N GLU A 184 -34.10 -3.99 -6.72
CA GLU A 184 -35.06 -4.50 -5.72
C GLU A 184 -34.71 -5.95 -5.36
N PHE A 185 -34.85 -6.28 -4.07
CA PHE A 185 -34.52 -7.59 -3.51
C PHE A 185 -35.67 -8.08 -2.61
N GLN A 186 -35.86 -9.38 -2.49
CA GLN A 186 -36.85 -9.92 -1.56
C GLN A 186 -36.51 -9.58 -0.11
N ASN A 187 -35.26 -9.77 0.28
CA ASN A 187 -34.77 -9.49 1.61
C ASN A 187 -33.58 -8.53 1.50
N VAL A 188 -33.53 -7.47 2.33
CA VAL A 188 -32.47 -6.48 2.39
C VAL A 188 -31.92 -6.43 3.80
N PHE A 189 -30.59 -6.47 3.94
CA PHE A 189 -29.88 -6.31 5.20
C PHE A 189 -29.13 -4.97 5.14
N ILE A 190 -29.53 -4.00 5.94
CA ILE A 190 -28.81 -2.73 6.10
C ILE A 190 -27.97 -2.84 7.37
N THR A 191 -26.66 -2.86 7.21
CA THR A 191 -25.70 -3.02 8.29
C THR A 191 -24.98 -1.70 8.60
N GLY A 192 -24.50 -1.55 9.85
CA GLY A 192 -23.75 -0.38 10.23
C GLY A 192 -24.59 0.86 10.50
N LEU A 193 -25.84 0.68 10.98
CA LEU A 193 -26.69 1.79 11.40
C LEU A 193 -26.22 2.36 12.74
N GLU A 194 -25.14 3.11 12.69
CA GLU A 194 -24.42 3.66 13.84
C GLU A 194 -24.07 5.13 13.62
N GLN A 195 -24.20 5.94 14.67
CA GLN A 195 -23.79 7.34 14.63
C GLN A 195 -22.31 7.46 14.31
N GLY A 196 -21.96 8.30 13.32
CA GLY A 196 -20.62 8.47 12.84
C GLY A 196 -20.22 7.54 11.70
N LEU A 197 -21.01 6.46 11.44
CA LEU A 197 -20.87 5.60 10.27
C LEU A 197 -22.03 5.87 9.28
N PHE A 198 -23.26 5.73 9.75
CA PHE A 198 -24.47 6.04 8.98
C PHE A 198 -25.57 6.55 9.93
N PRO A 199 -25.79 7.90 10.03
CA PRO A 199 -25.14 8.95 9.26
C PRO A 199 -23.64 9.11 9.57
N SER A 200 -22.90 9.60 8.57
CA SER A 200 -21.47 9.85 8.71
C SER A 200 -21.17 10.99 9.69
N HIS A 201 -19.98 11.00 10.31
CA HIS A 201 -19.58 12.09 11.19
C HIS A 201 -19.71 13.48 10.56
N ARG A 202 -19.44 13.58 9.25
CA ARG A 202 -19.53 14.86 8.52
C ARG A 202 -20.96 15.35 8.34
N SER A 203 -21.91 14.42 8.26
CA SER A 203 -23.31 14.73 7.99
C SER A 203 -24.09 15.12 9.25
N ILE A 204 -23.64 14.67 10.42
CA ILE A 204 -24.36 14.88 11.69
C ILE A 204 -24.52 16.36 12.01
N ASP A 205 -23.50 17.17 11.77
CA ASP A 205 -23.46 18.58 12.13
C ASP A 205 -24.02 19.51 11.03
N THR A 206 -24.35 18.95 9.86
CA THR A 206 -24.84 19.72 8.71
C THR A 206 -26.26 19.27 8.32
N PRO A 207 -27.31 20.04 8.62
CA PRO A 207 -28.69 19.63 8.39
C PRO A 207 -28.98 19.16 6.96
N SER A 208 -28.44 19.83 5.94
CA SER A 208 -28.65 19.45 4.54
C SER A 208 -28.01 18.10 4.19
N LEU A 209 -26.83 17.81 4.73
CA LEU A 209 -26.15 16.53 4.53
C LEU A 209 -26.85 15.41 5.30
N LEU A 210 -27.36 15.69 6.51
CA LEU A 210 -28.12 14.72 7.27
C LEU A 210 -29.42 14.34 6.57
N GLU A 211 -30.10 15.29 5.93
CA GLU A 211 -31.27 15.03 5.11
C GLU A 211 -30.96 14.16 3.89
N GLU A 212 -29.82 14.34 3.27
CA GLU A 212 -29.41 13.50 2.15
C GLU A 212 -29.11 12.07 2.61
N GLU A 213 -28.45 11.88 3.74
CA GLU A 213 -28.24 10.55 4.34
C GLU A 213 -29.57 9.90 4.75
N ARG A 214 -30.54 10.68 5.23
CA ARG A 214 -31.91 10.18 5.52
C ARG A 214 -32.61 9.70 4.26
N ARG A 215 -32.50 10.43 3.15
CA ARG A 215 -33.02 9.99 1.85
C ARG A 215 -32.34 8.71 1.38
N LEU A 216 -31.05 8.58 1.60
CA LEU A 216 -30.30 7.38 1.28
C LEU A 216 -30.75 6.19 2.13
N CYS A 217 -31.03 6.39 3.42
CA CYS A 217 -31.62 5.37 4.30
C CYS A 217 -32.98 4.93 3.79
N TYR A 218 -33.84 5.88 3.43
CA TYR A 218 -35.16 5.60 2.82
C TYR A 218 -35.01 4.78 1.54
N VAL A 219 -34.08 5.16 0.65
CA VAL A 219 -33.81 4.40 -0.57
C VAL A 219 -33.41 2.97 -0.23
N GLY A 220 -32.53 2.75 0.75
CA GLY A 220 -32.11 1.41 1.17
C GLY A 220 -33.26 0.57 1.69
N ILE A 221 -34.10 1.12 2.57
CA ILE A 221 -35.28 0.41 3.13
C ILE A 221 -36.26 0.04 2.02
N THR A 222 -36.52 0.94 1.08
CA THR A 222 -37.43 0.71 -0.04
C THR A 222 -36.93 -0.25 -1.11
N ARG A 223 -35.70 -0.77 -0.98
CA ARG A 223 -35.20 -1.85 -1.88
C ARG A 223 -35.75 -3.21 -1.50
N ALA A 224 -36.31 -3.38 -0.30
CA ALA A 224 -36.89 -4.64 0.14
C ALA A 224 -38.33 -4.79 -0.40
N LYS A 225 -38.60 -5.94 -0.99
CA LYS A 225 -39.96 -6.33 -1.42
C LYS A 225 -40.76 -6.97 -0.29
N GLU A 226 -40.08 -7.73 0.57
CA GLU A 226 -40.72 -8.50 1.64
C GLU A 226 -40.21 -8.12 3.02
N ARG A 227 -38.90 -8.14 3.23
CA ARG A 227 -38.30 -7.91 4.55
C ARG A 227 -37.07 -7.06 4.48
N VAL A 228 -36.93 -6.15 5.45
CA VAL A 228 -35.70 -5.40 5.72
C VAL A 228 -35.19 -5.76 7.10
N PHE A 229 -33.89 -6.00 7.21
CA PHE A 229 -33.18 -6.25 8.46
C PHE A 229 -32.23 -5.07 8.69
N LEU A 230 -32.40 -4.40 9.83
CA LEU A 230 -31.62 -3.27 10.23
C LEU A 230 -30.70 -3.69 11.38
N SER A 231 -29.39 -3.44 11.26
CA SER A 231 -28.45 -3.87 12.30
C SER A 231 -27.40 -2.81 12.61
N HIS A 232 -26.99 -2.78 13.87
CA HIS A 232 -25.86 -2.02 14.37
C HIS A 232 -24.98 -2.91 15.26
N ALA A 233 -23.69 -2.61 15.35
CA ALA A 233 -22.79 -3.26 16.29
C ALA A 233 -22.86 -2.58 17.65
N ARG A 234 -22.50 -3.29 18.72
CA ARG A 234 -22.30 -2.70 20.07
C ARG A 234 -20.94 -2.02 20.18
N GLU A 235 -19.98 -2.58 19.49
CA GLU A 235 -18.60 -2.10 19.43
C GLU A 235 -18.08 -2.27 18.01
N ARG A 236 -17.25 -1.34 17.58
CA ARG A 236 -16.63 -1.39 16.27
C ARG A 236 -15.18 -0.93 16.34
N ARG A 237 -14.32 -1.59 15.58
CA ARG A 237 -12.98 -1.10 15.29
C ARG A 237 -13.06 -0.33 13.97
N LEU A 238 -12.94 0.97 14.02
CA LEU A 238 -12.82 1.82 12.84
C LEU A 238 -11.37 2.24 12.68
N TRP A 239 -10.88 2.25 11.44
CA TRP A 239 -9.60 2.88 11.06
C TRP A 239 -8.36 2.33 11.79
N GLY A 240 -8.29 1.03 12.07
CA GLY A 240 -7.14 0.40 12.75
C GLY A 240 -6.97 0.79 14.23
N GLY A 241 -7.93 1.53 14.79
CA GLY A 241 -7.94 1.92 16.19
C GLY A 241 -8.35 0.81 17.16
N MET A 242 -8.48 1.13 18.44
CA MET A 242 -9.08 0.25 19.45
C MET A 242 -10.57 0.05 19.15
N ARG A 243 -11.16 -1.02 19.70
CA ARG A 243 -12.62 -1.21 19.67
C ARG A 243 -13.26 -0.11 20.49
N GLU A 244 -14.19 0.59 19.87
CA GLU A 244 -14.96 1.65 20.52
C GLU A 244 -16.43 1.23 20.58
N ALA A 245 -17.11 1.59 21.67
CA ALA A 245 -18.56 1.42 21.79
C ALA A 245 -19.26 2.31 20.76
N THR A 246 -20.26 1.78 20.09
CA THR A 246 -21.03 2.49 19.07
C THR A 246 -22.37 2.93 19.61
N ILE A 247 -22.92 3.97 19.02
CA ILE A 247 -24.27 4.47 19.31
C ILE A 247 -25.15 4.13 18.11
N PRO A 248 -26.33 3.56 18.33
CA PRO A 248 -27.28 3.32 17.24
C PRO A 248 -27.58 4.58 16.43
N SER A 249 -27.79 4.42 15.13
CA SER A 249 -28.13 5.49 14.22
C SER A 249 -29.42 6.21 14.64
N ILE A 250 -29.44 7.53 14.50
CA ILE A 250 -30.66 8.32 14.70
C ILE A 250 -31.81 7.83 13.81
N PHE A 251 -31.51 7.31 12.63
CA PHE A 251 -32.52 6.82 11.69
C PHE A 251 -33.31 5.63 12.24
N LEU A 252 -32.75 4.83 13.14
CA LEU A 252 -33.48 3.77 13.82
C LEU A 252 -34.58 4.31 14.74
N SER A 253 -34.32 5.44 15.40
CA SER A 253 -35.30 6.09 16.29
C SER A 253 -36.39 6.86 15.54
N GLU A 254 -36.24 7.06 14.25
CA GLU A 254 -37.22 7.73 13.40
C GLU A 254 -38.28 6.75 12.81
N ILE A 255 -38.01 5.43 12.94
CA ILE A 255 -38.96 4.40 12.50
C ILE A 255 -39.97 4.14 13.62
N PRO A 256 -41.30 4.16 13.35
CA PRO A 256 -42.31 3.82 14.34
C PRO A 256 -42.10 2.42 14.94
N GLU A 257 -42.21 2.29 16.25
CA GLU A 257 -41.96 1.05 16.98
C GLU A 257 -42.95 -0.08 16.57
N ASP A 258 -44.18 0.26 16.22
CA ASP A 258 -45.20 -0.67 15.75
C ASP A 258 -44.92 -1.28 14.38
N LEU A 259 -43.95 -0.74 13.65
CA LEU A 259 -43.49 -1.25 12.36
C LEU A 259 -42.18 -2.08 12.47
N MET A 260 -41.66 -2.26 13.67
CA MET A 260 -40.41 -2.98 13.90
C MET A 260 -40.63 -4.21 14.78
N ASP A 261 -40.11 -5.34 14.30
CA ASP A 261 -39.97 -6.54 15.10
C ASP A 261 -38.56 -6.58 15.71
N GLY A 262 -38.40 -6.61 17.03
CA GLY A 262 -37.13 -6.70 17.73
C GLY A 262 -36.99 -5.72 18.89
N GLU A 263 -35.92 -5.86 19.65
CA GLU A 263 -35.60 -4.94 20.73
C GLU A 263 -34.88 -3.71 20.18
N LEU A 264 -35.53 -2.55 20.28
CA LEU A 264 -34.82 -1.28 20.18
C LEU A 264 -33.79 -1.18 21.32
N PRO A 265 -32.54 -0.80 21.07
CA PRO A 265 -31.63 -0.53 22.15
C PRO A 265 -32.26 0.56 23.02
N GLN A 266 -32.55 0.24 24.30
CA GLN A 266 -32.98 1.24 25.27
C GLN A 266 -31.85 2.26 25.40
N THR A 267 -31.95 3.33 24.67
CA THR A 267 -31.20 4.55 24.96
C THR A 267 -31.73 5.04 26.28
N GLY A 268 -31.03 4.71 27.38
CA GLY A 268 -31.35 5.21 28.70
C GLY A 268 -31.60 6.72 28.57
N GLY A 269 -32.79 7.14 28.96
CA GLY A 269 -33.31 8.49 28.82
C GLY A 269 -32.39 9.54 29.43
N ALA A 270 -31.48 10.01 28.63
CA ALA A 270 -30.73 11.23 28.85
C ALA A 270 -30.83 12.01 27.54
N SER A 271 -31.44 13.17 27.59
CA SER A 271 -31.62 14.10 26.47
C SER A 271 -30.29 14.34 25.73
N ILE A 272 -30.06 13.56 24.66
CA ILE A 272 -28.87 13.69 23.81
C ILE A 272 -29.06 14.90 22.90
N ARG A 273 -29.07 16.09 23.46
CA ARG A 273 -29.15 17.33 22.66
C ARG A 273 -28.04 18.32 22.90
N ARG A 274 -27.02 18.06 23.74
CA ARG A 274 -26.06 19.16 23.98
C ARG A 274 -24.59 18.87 24.28
N ASP A 275 -24.06 17.65 24.41
CA ASP A 275 -22.69 17.49 24.95
C ASP A 275 -21.67 16.74 24.09
N TRP A 276 -21.81 16.72 22.76
CA TRP A 276 -20.84 16.04 21.88
C TRP A 276 -19.58 16.84 21.56
N HIS A 277 -19.52 18.13 21.90
CA HIS A 277 -18.44 19.01 21.45
C HIS A 277 -17.29 19.22 22.43
N LEU A 278 -17.34 18.75 23.67
CA LEU A 278 -16.38 19.18 24.69
C LEU A 278 -15.43 18.12 25.25
N ASP A 279 -15.64 16.82 25.04
CA ASP A 279 -14.81 15.81 25.73
C ASP A 279 -13.68 15.19 24.91
N ARG A 280 -13.47 15.60 23.65
CA ARG A 280 -12.36 15.11 22.80
C ARG A 280 -11.13 16.01 22.74
N LEU A 281 -11.13 17.16 23.41
CA LEU A 281 -9.99 18.11 23.35
C LEU A 281 -9.07 18.08 24.57
N THR A 282 -9.27 17.23 25.56
CA THR A 282 -8.48 17.26 26.81
C THR A 282 -7.92 15.92 27.27
N ARG A 283 -7.44 15.06 26.37
CA ARG A 283 -6.51 13.98 26.74
C ARG A 283 -5.47 13.75 25.66
N VAL A 284 -4.61 14.73 25.49
CA VAL A 284 -3.25 14.50 25.02
C VAL A 284 -2.39 14.42 26.27
N ASP A 285 -2.14 13.21 26.71
CA ASP A 285 -1.15 12.96 27.75
C ASP A 285 0.24 13.19 27.13
N ARG A 286 0.77 14.38 27.36
CA ARG A 286 2.15 14.75 27.10
C ARG A 286 3.01 14.20 28.22
N ASN A 287 3.47 12.96 28.10
CA ASN A 287 4.66 12.49 28.81
C ASN A 287 5.05 11.10 28.29
N ASN A 288 5.83 11.02 27.27
CA ASN A 288 7.12 10.34 27.19
C ASN A 288 7.66 10.26 25.73
N PRO A 289 8.51 11.20 25.30
CA PRO A 289 9.34 10.97 24.15
C PRO A 289 10.70 10.48 24.66
N ASN A 290 11.06 9.26 24.43
CA ASN A 290 12.40 8.68 24.51
C ASN A 290 12.39 7.33 25.23
N GLU A 291 12.25 6.28 24.41
CA GLU A 291 12.93 5.02 24.66
C GLU A 291 12.78 4.08 23.43
N PHE A 292 13.42 4.47 22.35
CA PHE A 292 13.94 3.45 21.42
C PHE A 292 15.42 3.74 21.22
N VAL A 293 16.16 3.17 22.15
CA VAL A 293 17.61 3.14 22.12
C VAL A 293 18.06 2.33 20.91
N ASN A 294 18.72 3.03 19.99
CA ASN A 294 19.56 2.48 18.94
C ASN A 294 20.53 1.43 19.53
N LYS A 295 20.27 0.17 19.27
CA LYS A 295 21.33 -0.85 19.29
C LYS A 295 21.87 -0.97 17.87
N PRO A 296 23.13 -0.65 17.64
CA PRO A 296 23.75 -0.94 16.34
C PRO A 296 23.87 -2.45 16.21
N ILE A 297 23.18 -3.01 15.23
CA ILE A 297 23.43 -4.38 14.77
C ILE A 297 24.79 -4.34 14.07
N ASN A 298 25.82 -4.75 14.78
CA ASN A 298 27.10 -5.11 14.20
C ASN A 298 26.88 -6.36 13.32
N ALA A 299 26.44 -6.15 12.09
CA ALA A 299 26.59 -7.14 11.05
C ALA A 299 28.09 -7.36 10.84
N VAL A 300 28.56 -8.49 11.27
CA VAL A 300 29.94 -8.97 11.03
C VAL A 300 30.14 -9.00 9.51
N ARG A 301 30.68 -7.90 8.98
CA ARG A 301 31.28 -7.87 7.65
C ARG A 301 32.46 -8.85 7.68
N LYS A 302 32.24 -10.08 7.24
CA LYS A 302 33.35 -10.93 6.79
C LYS A 302 34.01 -10.17 5.64
N LEU A 303 35.14 -9.58 5.93
CA LEU A 303 36.06 -9.00 4.97
C LEU A 303 36.53 -10.12 4.03
N TYR A 304 35.85 -10.26 2.91
CA TYR A 304 36.44 -10.96 1.77
C TYR A 304 37.48 -10.00 1.18
N SER A 305 38.73 -10.34 1.36
CA SER A 305 39.84 -9.69 0.70
C SER A 305 39.59 -9.61 -0.80
N GLY A 306 39.29 -8.41 -1.29
CA GLY A 306 39.05 -8.12 -2.69
C GLY A 306 40.31 -8.37 -3.50
N PRO A 307 40.17 -8.89 -4.70
CA PRO A 307 41.29 -9.11 -5.58
C PRO A 307 41.58 -7.89 -6.44
N SER A 308 42.85 -7.73 -6.75
CA SER A 308 43.45 -6.97 -7.84
C SER A 308 43.17 -5.46 -7.87
N LYS A 309 43.87 -4.72 -7.02
CA LYS A 309 44.25 -3.35 -7.33
C LYS A 309 45.08 -3.36 -8.63
N GLY A 310 44.57 -2.69 -9.69
CA GLY A 310 45.40 -2.28 -10.83
C GLY A 310 45.08 -2.92 -12.18
N LYS A 311 43.98 -3.67 -12.38
CA LYS A 311 43.64 -4.17 -13.70
C LYS A 311 42.53 -3.33 -14.34
N SER A 312 42.74 -2.88 -15.57
CA SER A 312 41.71 -2.28 -16.41
C SER A 312 40.81 -3.41 -16.96
N TRP A 313 39.53 -3.35 -16.65
CA TRP A 313 38.52 -4.24 -17.22
C TRP A 313 38.16 -3.79 -18.63
N ILE A 314 37.92 -4.74 -19.53
CA ILE A 314 37.43 -4.48 -20.88
C ILE A 314 36.18 -5.32 -21.17
N VAL A 315 35.32 -4.82 -22.07
CA VAL A 315 34.14 -5.58 -22.53
C VAL A 315 34.61 -6.86 -23.20
N GLY A 316 33.99 -8.00 -22.88
CA GLY A 316 34.42 -9.34 -23.32
C GLY A 316 35.30 -10.09 -22.32
N ASP A 317 35.81 -9.41 -21.28
CA ASP A 317 36.56 -10.13 -20.22
C ASP A 317 35.67 -11.12 -19.50
N LYS A 318 36.26 -12.25 -19.13
CA LYS A 318 35.58 -13.30 -18.35
C LYS A 318 35.97 -13.20 -16.89
N LEU A 319 35.00 -13.42 -16.03
CA LEU A 319 35.19 -13.39 -14.58
C LEU A 319 34.42 -14.54 -13.90
N ILE A 320 34.77 -14.83 -12.68
CA ILE A 320 34.03 -15.76 -11.82
C ILE A 320 33.56 -14.97 -10.60
N HIS A 321 32.25 -14.94 -10.36
CA HIS A 321 31.65 -14.41 -9.14
C HIS A 321 31.33 -15.55 -8.18
N SER A 322 31.58 -15.37 -6.89
CA SER A 322 31.38 -16.45 -5.88
C SER A 322 29.96 -17.01 -5.84
N LYS A 323 28.93 -16.16 -6.06
CA LYS A 323 27.50 -16.54 -6.01
C LYS A 323 26.94 -16.88 -7.40
N PHE A 324 27.36 -16.18 -8.45
CA PHE A 324 26.74 -16.27 -9.77
C PHE A 324 27.52 -17.17 -10.74
N GLY A 325 28.77 -17.55 -10.41
CA GLY A 325 29.61 -18.40 -11.26
C GLY A 325 30.33 -17.62 -12.35
N LYS A 326 30.59 -18.30 -13.50
CA LYS A 326 31.29 -17.71 -14.65
C LYS A 326 30.40 -16.67 -15.34
N GLY A 327 30.97 -15.51 -15.65
CA GLY A 327 30.30 -14.43 -16.35
C GLY A 327 31.22 -13.72 -17.34
N GLU A 328 30.62 -13.01 -18.28
CA GLU A 328 31.30 -12.20 -19.32
C GLU A 328 30.85 -10.76 -19.21
N ILE A 329 31.78 -9.82 -19.26
CA ILE A 329 31.50 -8.39 -19.22
C ILE A 329 30.89 -7.95 -20.55
N ILE A 330 29.63 -7.48 -20.51
CA ILE A 330 28.90 -7.01 -21.69
C ILE A 330 28.90 -5.50 -21.84
N HIS A 331 29.11 -4.76 -20.73
CA HIS A 331 29.23 -3.31 -20.73
C HIS A 331 29.95 -2.82 -19.48
N ILE A 332 30.59 -1.65 -19.56
CA ILE A 332 31.27 -0.99 -18.45
C ILE A 332 30.72 0.42 -18.34
N PHE A 333 30.16 0.78 -17.19
CA PHE A 333 29.69 2.11 -16.87
C PHE A 333 30.74 2.89 -16.11
N GLY A 334 30.86 4.20 -16.38
CA GLY A 334 31.78 5.09 -15.70
C GLY A 334 33.22 5.00 -16.20
N SER A 335 34.18 5.57 -15.45
CA SER A 335 35.59 5.61 -15.81
C SER A 335 36.50 5.67 -14.58
N GLY A 336 37.77 5.24 -14.75
CA GLY A 336 38.80 5.25 -13.70
C GLY A 336 38.44 4.32 -12.53
N GLU A 337 38.47 4.86 -11.32
CA GLU A 337 38.14 4.10 -10.10
C GLU A 337 36.63 3.93 -9.84
N LYS A 338 35.79 4.71 -10.53
CA LYS A 338 34.32 4.67 -10.39
C LYS A 338 33.70 3.98 -11.60
N ILE A 339 33.82 2.66 -11.63
CA ILE A 339 33.23 1.82 -12.69
C ILE A 339 32.28 0.80 -12.11
N SER A 340 31.26 0.46 -12.91
CA SER A 340 30.37 -0.69 -12.69
C SER A 340 30.40 -1.59 -13.91
N LEU A 341 30.43 -2.91 -13.69
CA LEU A 341 30.52 -3.92 -14.73
C LEU A 341 29.14 -4.56 -14.95
N ALA A 342 28.59 -4.44 -16.15
CA ALA A 342 27.45 -5.24 -16.55
C ALA A 342 27.98 -6.62 -16.99
N VAL A 343 27.62 -7.68 -16.28
CA VAL A 343 28.12 -9.04 -16.46
C VAL A 343 26.99 -10.00 -16.76
N LYS A 344 27.12 -10.79 -17.80
CA LYS A 344 26.18 -11.85 -18.17
C LYS A 344 26.63 -13.19 -17.56
N PHE A 345 25.76 -13.81 -16.77
CA PHE A 345 26.01 -15.07 -16.05
C PHE A 345 25.13 -16.22 -16.57
N GLY A 346 25.37 -16.73 -17.75
CA GLY A 346 24.65 -17.89 -18.29
C GLY A 346 23.14 -17.84 -17.98
N ASP A 347 22.61 -18.85 -17.30
CA ASP A 347 21.19 -18.97 -16.95
C ASP A 347 20.74 -18.03 -15.84
N LYS A 348 21.66 -17.39 -15.12
CA LYS A 348 21.35 -16.46 -14.03
C LYS A 348 21.12 -15.00 -14.48
N GLY A 349 21.09 -14.78 -15.80
CA GLY A 349 20.85 -13.46 -16.38
C GLY A 349 22.02 -12.49 -16.24
N SER A 350 21.77 -11.22 -16.51
CA SER A 350 22.77 -10.16 -16.42
C SER A 350 22.63 -9.37 -15.12
N LYS A 351 23.78 -8.96 -14.55
CA LYS A 351 23.86 -8.21 -13.29
C LYS A 351 24.84 -7.06 -13.42
N ILE A 352 24.63 -6.00 -12.64
CA ILE A 352 25.58 -4.91 -12.51
C ILE A 352 26.38 -5.11 -11.22
N LEU A 353 27.72 -5.06 -11.31
CA LEU A 353 28.64 -5.30 -10.20
C LEU A 353 29.62 -4.13 -10.06
N ASP A 354 29.83 -3.67 -8.83
CA ASP A 354 30.98 -2.82 -8.52
C ASP A 354 32.22 -3.73 -8.32
N PRO A 355 33.23 -3.66 -9.18
CA PRO A 355 34.39 -4.55 -9.11
C PRO A 355 35.23 -4.39 -7.85
N ARG A 356 35.03 -3.31 -7.08
CA ARG A 356 35.71 -3.08 -5.81
C ARG A 356 35.04 -3.80 -4.64
N LEU A 357 33.73 -4.06 -4.76
CA LEU A 357 32.92 -4.63 -3.70
C LEU A 357 32.51 -6.08 -3.99
N ALA A 358 32.35 -6.41 -5.26
CA ALA A 358 31.90 -7.74 -5.69
C ALA A 358 33.02 -8.79 -5.49
N PRO A 359 32.67 -9.99 -5.00
CA PRO A 359 33.63 -11.09 -4.84
C PRO A 359 33.88 -11.78 -6.19
N ILE A 360 34.61 -11.09 -7.09
CA ILE A 360 34.93 -11.53 -8.45
C ILE A 360 36.41 -11.85 -8.60
N ARG A 361 36.69 -12.79 -9.50
CA ARG A 361 38.06 -13.15 -9.94
C ARG A 361 38.09 -13.12 -11.46
N TYR A 362 39.19 -12.60 -12.00
CA TYR A 362 39.44 -12.65 -13.44
C TYR A 362 39.72 -14.07 -13.90
N VAL A 363 39.24 -14.40 -15.09
CA VAL A 363 39.58 -15.66 -15.80
C VAL A 363 40.34 -15.26 -17.04
N SER A 364 41.60 -15.65 -17.09
CA SER A 364 42.44 -15.46 -18.30
C SER A 364 41.99 -16.35 -19.45
#